data_46af40e453e363f2f11d8c00ad71df2b
#
_entry.id   46af40e453e363f2f11d8c00ad71df2b
#
_cell.length_a   1.000
_cell.length_b   1.000
_cell.length_c   1.000
_cell.angle_alpha   90.00
_cell.angle_beta   90.00
_cell.angle_gamma   90.00
#
_symmetry.space_group_name_H-M   'P 1'
#
loop_
_entity.id
_entity.type
_entity.pdbx_description
1 polymer ?
#
loop_
_entity_poly.entity_id
_entity_poly.type
_entity_poly.pdbx_seq_one_letter_code
_entity_poly.pdbx_strand_id
1 'polypeptide(L)'
;MALLEDIPAIRVLMQLSINGLLKPYLTERQLEASIESMGLDEQLIKDQTYFIVNKDNIFVGCGGWSNRKTLFGANHTPNRDDSFLNPEADAARIRAMYTHPDWARMGIGTLIMNVGEKEAKKAGFTKCELMATQAGVSLYKNHGYIAKEEINYESASGASVSMTRMEKHLK
;
A
#
# COMPACT_ATOMS: atom_id res chain seq x y z
N MET A 1 -15.95 1.01 -0.72
CA MET A 1 -15.09 1.41 -1.84
C MET A 1 -14.85 2.90 -1.71
N ALA A 2 -13.65 3.38 -2.01
CA ALA A 2 -13.35 4.81 -1.96
C ALA A 2 -13.92 5.55 -3.17
N LEU A 3 -14.34 6.79 -2.96
CA LEU A 3 -14.81 7.71 -3.99
C LEU A 3 -13.86 8.91 -4.09
N LEU A 4 -13.94 9.66 -5.18
CA LEU A 4 -13.09 10.85 -5.36
C LEU A 4 -13.32 11.93 -4.30
N GLU A 5 -14.53 12.02 -3.76
CA GLU A 5 -14.90 12.93 -2.65
C GLU A 5 -14.24 12.56 -1.32
N ASP A 6 -13.78 11.31 -1.16
CA ASP A 6 -13.08 10.85 0.05
C ASP A 6 -11.60 11.26 0.08
N ILE A 7 -11.05 11.76 -1.03
CA ILE A 7 -9.62 12.07 -1.16
C ILE A 7 -9.08 12.95 -0.04
N PRO A 8 -9.75 14.03 0.39
CA PRO A 8 -9.23 14.86 1.48
C PRO A 8 -9.06 14.08 2.79
N ALA A 9 -10.05 13.27 3.16
CA ALA A 9 -10.01 12.46 4.38
C ALA A 9 -8.97 11.31 4.28
N ILE A 10 -8.84 10.69 3.11
CA ILE A 10 -7.81 9.68 2.84
C ILE A 10 -6.40 10.28 3.02
N ARG A 11 -6.15 11.48 2.51
CA ARG A 11 -4.84 12.16 2.66
C ARG A 11 -4.51 12.44 4.12
N VAL A 12 -5.49 12.84 4.92
CA VAL A 12 -5.32 13.04 6.37
C VAL A 12 -4.95 11.72 7.04
N LEU A 13 -5.68 10.64 6.75
CA LEU A 13 -5.37 9.31 7.28
C LEU A 13 -3.95 8.84 6.89
N MET A 14 -3.56 9.01 5.63
CA MET A 14 -2.22 8.65 5.15
C MET A 14 -1.13 9.40 5.92
N GLN A 15 -1.29 10.72 6.11
CA GLN A 15 -0.33 11.54 6.85
C GLN A 15 -0.20 11.09 8.31
N LEU A 16 -1.34 10.81 8.98
CA LEU A 16 -1.35 10.28 10.35
C LEU A 16 -0.63 8.93 10.43
N SER A 17 -0.91 8.05 9.48
CA SER A 17 -0.30 6.72 9.40
C SER A 17 1.22 6.80 9.19
N ILE A 18 1.69 7.60 8.24
CA ILE A 18 3.12 7.79 7.95
C ILE A 18 3.83 8.34 9.20
N ASN A 19 3.33 9.43 9.76
CA ASN A 19 3.95 10.07 10.92
C ASN A 19 3.91 9.22 12.19
N GLY A 20 2.83 8.45 12.38
CA GLY A 20 2.64 7.66 13.60
C GLY A 20 3.32 6.29 13.55
N LEU A 21 3.26 5.60 12.42
CA LEU A 21 3.67 4.20 12.34
C LEU A 21 5.05 3.98 11.72
N LEU A 22 5.60 4.93 10.94
CA LEU A 22 6.95 4.81 10.38
C LEU A 22 8.03 5.43 11.27
N LYS A 23 7.68 6.39 12.10
CA LYS A 23 8.64 7.10 12.97
C LYS A 23 9.54 6.19 13.81
N PRO A 24 9.11 5.02 14.34
CA PRO A 24 9.98 4.11 15.07
C PRO A 24 11.06 3.43 14.21
N TYR A 25 10.93 3.45 12.88
CA TYR A 25 11.77 2.73 11.94
C TYR A 25 12.66 3.64 11.09
N LEU A 26 12.35 4.93 11.03
CA LEU A 26 12.98 5.88 10.12
C LEU A 26 13.49 7.10 10.89
N THR A 27 14.62 7.62 10.47
CA THR A 27 15.09 8.96 10.88
C THR A 27 14.15 10.04 10.31
N GLU A 28 14.19 11.25 10.87
CA GLU A 28 13.38 12.38 10.34
C GLU A 28 13.62 12.61 8.84
N ARG A 29 14.89 12.61 8.41
CA ARG A 29 15.25 12.74 7.00
C ARG A 29 14.70 11.63 6.11
N GLN A 30 14.69 10.38 6.60
CA GLN A 30 14.10 9.24 5.89
C GLN A 30 12.58 9.32 5.87
N LEU A 31 11.96 9.81 6.96
CA LEU A 31 10.51 10.00 7.02
C LEU A 31 10.05 11.05 6.01
N GLU A 32 10.75 12.18 5.90
CA GLU A 32 10.52 13.19 4.87
C GLU A 32 10.68 12.61 3.46
N ALA A 33 11.76 11.86 3.23
CA ALA A 33 12.03 11.20 1.97
C ALA A 33 10.98 10.14 1.59
N SER A 34 10.39 9.46 2.56
CA SER A 34 9.36 8.45 2.31
C SER A 34 8.10 9.03 1.65
N ILE A 35 7.82 10.33 1.84
CA ILE A 35 6.70 11.02 1.22
C ILE A 35 6.82 11.05 -0.32
N GLU A 36 8.04 11.00 -0.87
CA GLU A 36 8.25 10.94 -2.32
C GLU A 36 7.74 9.63 -2.95
N SER A 37 7.84 8.52 -2.23
CA SER A 37 7.42 7.19 -2.68
C SER A 37 6.11 6.72 -2.09
N MET A 38 5.52 7.49 -1.17
CA MET A 38 4.29 7.17 -0.45
C MET A 38 3.22 8.23 -0.67
N GLY A 39 1.97 7.85 -0.52
CA GLY A 39 0.84 8.74 -0.63
C GLY A 39 -0.28 8.16 -1.48
N LEU A 40 -1.19 9.03 -1.91
CA LEU A 40 -2.37 8.64 -2.66
C LEU A 40 -2.03 8.38 -4.13
N ASP A 41 -2.48 7.23 -4.60
CA ASP A 41 -2.59 6.90 -6.02
C ASP A 41 -4.07 6.97 -6.42
N GLU A 42 -4.49 8.07 -7.03
CA GLU A 42 -5.87 8.31 -7.45
C GLU A 42 -6.34 7.32 -8.53
N GLN A 43 -5.39 6.69 -9.24
CA GLN A 43 -5.75 5.67 -10.22
C GLN A 43 -6.44 4.47 -9.56
N LEU A 44 -6.06 4.11 -8.33
CA LEU A 44 -6.72 3.05 -7.57
C LEU A 44 -8.20 3.36 -7.29
N ILE A 45 -8.53 4.62 -7.04
CA ILE A 45 -9.92 5.07 -6.83
C ILE A 45 -10.70 5.04 -8.17
N LYS A 46 -10.09 5.54 -9.25
CA LYS A 46 -10.69 5.53 -10.60
C LYS A 46 -10.95 4.11 -11.11
N ASP A 47 -10.04 3.18 -10.79
CA ASP A 47 -10.16 1.76 -11.12
C ASP A 47 -11.13 1.01 -10.19
N GLN A 48 -11.68 1.68 -9.17
CA GLN A 48 -12.58 1.09 -8.16
C GLN A 48 -11.94 -0.10 -7.40
N THR A 49 -10.65 0.01 -7.11
CA THR A 49 -9.87 -1.04 -6.43
C THR A 49 -9.35 -0.60 -5.06
N TYR A 50 -9.75 0.59 -4.59
CA TYR A 50 -9.34 1.17 -3.32
C TYR A 50 -10.48 1.14 -2.30
N PHE A 51 -10.16 0.72 -1.07
CA PHE A 51 -11.13 0.51 -0.01
C PHE A 51 -10.82 1.40 1.20
N ILE A 52 -11.87 1.78 1.92
CA ILE A 52 -11.79 2.51 3.19
C ILE A 52 -12.45 1.67 4.26
N VAL A 53 -11.83 1.60 5.42
CA VAL A 53 -12.45 1.12 6.65
C VAL A 53 -12.89 2.33 7.45
N ASN A 54 -14.21 2.46 7.62
CA ASN A 54 -14.83 3.52 8.40
C ASN A 54 -15.34 2.92 9.72
N LYS A 55 -15.08 3.60 10.83
CA LYS A 55 -15.64 3.30 12.13
C LYS A 55 -16.05 4.60 12.82
N ASP A 56 -17.31 4.68 13.24
CA ASP A 56 -17.88 5.85 13.95
C ASP A 56 -17.59 7.17 13.21
N ASN A 57 -17.75 7.17 11.87
CA ASN A 57 -17.48 8.27 10.94
C ASN A 57 -16.01 8.72 10.87
N ILE A 58 -15.09 7.88 11.35
CA ILE A 58 -13.64 8.10 11.24
C ILE A 58 -13.05 7.09 10.24
N PHE A 59 -12.24 7.55 9.31
CA PHE A 59 -11.46 6.66 8.45
C PHE A 59 -10.30 6.08 9.27
N VAL A 60 -10.40 4.78 9.58
CA VAL A 60 -9.41 4.08 10.42
C VAL A 60 -8.42 3.24 9.62
N GLY A 61 -8.67 3.04 8.34
CA GLY A 61 -7.75 2.41 7.42
C GLY A 61 -8.16 2.58 5.97
N CYS A 62 -7.19 2.51 5.08
CA CYS A 62 -7.40 2.45 3.64
C CYS A 62 -6.32 1.63 2.97
N GLY A 63 -6.61 1.15 1.77
CA GLY A 63 -5.71 0.35 0.95
C GLY A 63 -6.48 -0.38 -0.13
N GLY A 64 -5.75 -1.03 -1.02
CA GLY A 64 -6.40 -1.74 -2.11
C GLY A 64 -5.45 -2.62 -2.90
N TRP A 65 -5.91 -2.94 -4.09
CA TRP A 65 -5.16 -3.72 -5.06
C TRP A 65 -5.14 -3.04 -6.42
N SER A 66 -4.32 -3.53 -7.33
CA SER A 66 -4.26 -3.00 -8.69
C SER A 66 -3.92 -4.13 -9.69
N ASN A 67 -4.54 -4.05 -10.85
CA ASN A 67 -4.20 -4.82 -12.03
C ASN A 67 -3.26 -4.05 -12.99
N ARG A 68 -2.55 -3.02 -12.47
CA ARG A 68 -1.59 -2.23 -13.24
C ARG A 68 -0.16 -2.52 -12.79
N LYS A 69 0.81 -2.26 -13.67
CA LYS A 69 2.22 -2.61 -13.45
C LYS A 69 2.89 -1.83 -12.34
N THR A 70 2.46 -0.59 -12.07
CA THR A 70 3.03 0.23 -10.99
C THR A 70 2.97 -0.51 -9.65
N LEU A 71 4.13 -0.86 -9.09
CA LEU A 71 4.23 -1.66 -7.86
C LEU A 71 4.04 -0.82 -6.59
N PHE A 72 4.57 0.40 -6.57
CA PHE A 72 4.45 1.32 -5.43
C PHE A 72 4.46 2.78 -5.92
N GLY A 73 4.26 3.70 -5.00
CA GLY A 73 4.29 5.13 -5.30
C GLY A 73 2.91 5.78 -5.27
N ALA A 74 2.93 7.10 -5.36
CA ALA A 74 1.77 8.00 -5.39
C ALA A 74 1.63 8.66 -6.76
N ASN A 75 0.67 9.57 -6.94
CA ASN A 75 0.48 10.30 -8.20
C ASN A 75 1.76 11.04 -8.66
N HIS A 76 2.56 11.53 -7.72
CA HIS A 76 3.78 12.31 -7.96
C HIS A 76 5.05 11.47 -8.11
N THR A 77 5.00 10.17 -7.85
CA THR A 77 6.17 9.29 -7.95
C THR A 77 6.56 9.11 -9.41
N PRO A 78 7.84 9.30 -9.78
CA PRO A 78 8.29 9.16 -11.16
C PRO A 78 8.28 7.70 -11.64
N ASN A 79 8.43 7.51 -12.96
CA ASN A 79 8.58 6.20 -13.62
C ASN A 79 7.41 5.24 -13.40
N ARG A 80 6.19 5.76 -13.30
CA ARG A 80 4.98 4.95 -13.23
C ARG A 80 4.70 4.29 -14.57
N ASP A 81 4.23 3.03 -14.52
CA ASP A 81 3.69 2.30 -15.66
C ASP A 81 2.24 1.89 -15.35
N ASP A 82 1.31 2.60 -15.94
CA ASP A 82 -0.12 2.37 -15.72
C ASP A 82 -0.72 1.34 -16.70
N SER A 83 0.10 0.64 -17.49
CA SER A 83 -0.37 -0.46 -18.33
C SER A 83 -0.88 -1.64 -17.49
N PHE A 84 -1.79 -2.42 -18.07
CA PHE A 84 -2.40 -3.55 -17.38
C PHE A 84 -1.45 -4.74 -17.28
N LEU A 85 -1.62 -5.48 -16.19
CA LEU A 85 -1.00 -6.77 -15.92
C LEU A 85 -1.80 -7.89 -16.61
N ASN A 86 -1.11 -8.96 -16.98
CA ASN A 86 -1.74 -10.20 -17.43
C ASN A 86 -1.97 -11.14 -16.24
N PRO A 87 -3.23 -11.44 -15.86
CA PRO A 87 -3.51 -12.31 -14.70
C PRO A 87 -2.90 -13.70 -14.78
N GLU A 88 -2.66 -14.24 -16.00
CA GLU A 88 -2.08 -15.57 -16.19
C GLU A 88 -0.56 -15.60 -15.91
N ALA A 89 0.13 -14.47 -16.07
CA ALA A 89 1.59 -14.38 -15.96
C ALA A 89 2.04 -13.55 -14.74
N ASP A 90 1.36 -12.43 -14.49
CA ASP A 90 1.77 -11.43 -13.53
C ASP A 90 1.13 -11.63 -12.15
N ALA A 91 1.65 -10.93 -11.15
CA ALA A 91 1.05 -10.82 -9.82
C ALA A 91 0.25 -9.51 -9.71
N ALA A 92 -0.96 -9.56 -9.15
CA ALA A 92 -1.68 -8.35 -8.77
C ALA A 92 -0.91 -7.54 -7.72
N ARG A 93 -1.06 -6.24 -7.71
CA ARG A 93 -0.39 -5.35 -6.75
C ARG A 93 -1.28 -5.10 -5.55
N ILE A 94 -0.79 -5.32 -4.33
CA ILE A 94 -1.41 -4.76 -3.11
C ILE A 94 -0.78 -3.40 -2.87
N ARG A 95 -1.61 -2.37 -2.74
CA ARG A 95 -1.17 -0.98 -2.84
C ARG A 95 -1.72 -0.08 -1.74
N ALA A 96 -0.91 0.93 -1.37
CA ALA A 96 -1.33 2.10 -0.61
C ALA A 96 -2.07 1.74 0.70
N MET A 97 -1.49 0.82 1.48
CA MET A 97 -2.02 0.32 2.74
C MET A 97 -1.67 1.26 3.89
N TYR A 98 -2.68 1.90 4.49
CA TYR A 98 -2.51 2.80 5.62
C TYR A 98 -3.51 2.49 6.73
N THR A 99 -3.07 2.62 7.98
CA THR A 99 -3.90 2.41 9.17
C THR A 99 -3.73 3.60 10.11
N HIS A 100 -4.82 4.08 10.68
CA HIS A 100 -4.77 5.13 11.69
C HIS A 100 -3.97 4.64 12.92
N PRO A 101 -3.02 5.44 13.46
CA PRO A 101 -2.14 4.99 14.55
C PRO A 101 -2.89 4.44 15.76
N ASP A 102 -3.95 5.12 16.21
CA ASP A 102 -4.76 4.72 17.36
C ASP A 102 -5.56 3.42 17.13
N TRP A 103 -5.65 2.98 15.88
CA TRP A 103 -6.33 1.76 15.46
C TRP A 103 -5.36 0.67 14.96
N ALA A 104 -4.07 0.89 15.15
CA ALA A 104 -3.05 -0.10 14.81
C ALA A 104 -3.22 -1.39 15.61
N ARG A 105 -2.87 -2.55 15.01
CA ARG A 105 -2.96 -3.88 15.65
C ARG A 105 -4.40 -4.36 15.96
N MET A 106 -5.42 -3.69 15.46
CA MET A 106 -6.83 -4.05 15.62
C MET A 106 -7.41 -4.83 14.42
N GLY A 107 -6.56 -5.40 13.58
CA GLY A 107 -6.99 -6.23 12.43
C GLY A 107 -7.36 -5.47 11.16
N ILE A 108 -7.29 -4.13 11.15
CA ILE A 108 -7.68 -3.30 9.99
C ILE A 108 -6.85 -3.64 8.76
N GLY A 109 -5.51 -3.73 8.89
CA GLY A 109 -4.65 -4.12 7.78
C GLY A 109 -5.00 -5.51 7.23
N THR A 110 -5.28 -6.48 8.10
CA THR A 110 -5.73 -7.83 7.71
C THR A 110 -7.06 -7.78 6.95
N LEU A 111 -8.00 -6.96 7.39
CA LEU A 111 -9.29 -6.79 6.70
C LEU A 111 -9.11 -6.28 5.28
N ILE A 112 -8.29 -5.24 5.10
CA ILE A 112 -8.02 -4.64 3.78
C ILE A 112 -7.29 -5.65 2.88
N MET A 113 -6.31 -6.37 3.41
CA MET A 113 -5.60 -7.43 2.68
C MET A 113 -6.56 -8.51 2.17
N ASN A 114 -7.44 -9.01 3.04
CA ASN A 114 -8.42 -10.04 2.67
C ASN A 114 -9.35 -9.57 1.54
N VAL A 115 -9.79 -8.31 1.59
CA VAL A 115 -10.63 -7.73 0.52
C VAL A 115 -9.84 -7.61 -0.78
N GLY A 116 -8.64 -7.02 -0.73
CA GLY A 116 -7.79 -6.83 -1.90
C GLY A 116 -7.42 -8.14 -2.59
N GLU A 117 -7.00 -9.15 -1.84
CA GLU A 117 -6.67 -10.49 -2.35
C GLU A 117 -7.89 -11.20 -2.97
N LYS A 118 -9.05 -11.08 -2.31
CA LYS A 118 -10.30 -11.65 -2.84
C LYS A 118 -10.69 -11.02 -4.18
N GLU A 119 -10.59 -9.72 -4.32
CA GLU A 119 -10.93 -9.02 -5.56
C GLU A 119 -9.87 -9.30 -6.66
N ALA A 120 -8.59 -9.34 -6.32
CA ALA A 120 -7.54 -9.76 -7.25
C ALA A 120 -7.78 -11.19 -7.78
N LYS A 121 -8.15 -12.12 -6.89
CA LYS A 121 -8.50 -13.50 -7.27
C LYS A 121 -9.71 -13.55 -8.20
N LYS A 122 -10.75 -12.76 -7.94
CA LYS A 122 -11.93 -12.65 -8.82
C LYS A 122 -11.56 -12.10 -10.21
N ALA A 123 -10.54 -11.25 -10.29
CA ALA A 123 -10.01 -10.73 -11.56
C ALA A 123 -9.08 -11.71 -12.28
N GLY A 124 -8.92 -12.94 -11.77
CA GLY A 124 -8.17 -14.01 -12.41
C GLY A 124 -6.71 -14.14 -11.96
N PHE A 125 -6.24 -13.29 -11.04
CA PHE A 125 -4.86 -13.39 -10.54
C PHE A 125 -4.69 -14.57 -9.59
N THR A 126 -3.57 -15.27 -9.74
CA THR A 126 -3.15 -16.38 -8.87
C THR A 126 -2.08 -15.99 -7.86
N LYS A 127 -1.53 -14.78 -8.01
CA LYS A 127 -0.47 -14.23 -7.17
C LYS A 127 -0.75 -12.77 -6.83
N CYS A 128 -0.29 -12.34 -5.65
CA CYS A 128 -0.17 -10.93 -5.30
C CYS A 128 1.25 -10.59 -4.93
N GLU A 129 1.69 -9.37 -5.24
CA GLU A 129 2.94 -8.80 -4.74
C GLU A 129 2.73 -7.39 -4.20
N LEU A 130 3.65 -6.94 -3.38
CA LEU A 130 3.63 -5.63 -2.75
C LEU A 130 5.03 -5.14 -2.42
N MET A 131 5.15 -3.84 -2.20
CA MET A 131 6.34 -3.22 -1.62
C MET A 131 6.05 -2.85 -0.17
N ALA A 132 6.71 -3.54 0.75
CA ALA A 132 6.53 -3.37 2.19
C ALA A 132 7.48 -2.31 2.73
N THR A 133 6.98 -1.36 3.51
CA THR A 133 7.78 -0.58 4.44
C THR A 133 8.16 -1.45 5.64
N GLN A 134 9.20 -1.09 6.40
CA GLN A 134 9.62 -1.85 7.59
C GLN A 134 8.49 -2.06 8.59
N ALA A 135 7.63 -1.06 8.79
CA ALA A 135 6.46 -1.16 9.66
C ALA A 135 5.43 -2.21 9.18
N GLY A 136 5.34 -2.43 7.86
CA GLY A 136 4.38 -3.36 7.26
C GLY A 136 4.84 -4.81 7.17
N VAL A 137 6.14 -5.08 7.18
CA VAL A 137 6.70 -6.44 6.93
C VAL A 137 6.07 -7.51 7.82
N SER A 138 5.88 -7.23 9.11
CA SER A 138 5.27 -8.18 10.06
C SER A 138 3.83 -8.54 9.68
N LEU A 139 3.02 -7.55 9.27
CA LEU A 139 1.65 -7.77 8.80
C LEU A 139 1.64 -8.72 7.60
N TYR A 140 2.46 -8.43 6.60
CA TYR A 140 2.48 -9.19 5.36
C TYR A 140 3.02 -10.60 5.55
N LYS A 141 4.07 -10.80 6.36
CA LYS A 141 4.56 -12.15 6.74
C LYS A 141 3.47 -12.97 7.41
N ASN A 142 2.76 -12.39 8.38
CA ASN A 142 1.66 -13.06 9.08
C ASN A 142 0.48 -13.38 8.14
N HIS A 143 0.37 -12.65 7.03
CA HIS A 143 -0.64 -12.87 5.99
C HIS A 143 -0.18 -13.87 4.89
N GLY A 144 1.03 -14.44 5.04
CA GLY A 144 1.58 -15.46 4.16
C GLY A 144 2.39 -14.93 2.98
N TYR A 145 2.78 -13.65 3.00
CA TYR A 145 3.73 -13.10 2.03
C TYR A 145 5.16 -13.49 2.36
N ILE A 146 5.94 -13.79 1.34
CA ILE A 146 7.35 -14.15 1.41
C ILE A 146 8.18 -13.01 0.86
N ALA A 147 9.19 -12.58 1.60
CA ALA A 147 10.15 -11.58 1.14
C ALA A 147 10.96 -12.15 -0.05
N LYS A 148 11.10 -11.37 -1.09
CA LYS A 148 11.84 -11.71 -2.32
C LYS A 148 13.10 -10.89 -2.49
N GLU A 149 13.03 -9.60 -2.20
CA GLU A 149 14.10 -8.65 -2.48
C GLU A 149 14.00 -7.45 -1.55
N GLU A 150 15.15 -6.96 -1.09
CA GLU A 150 15.26 -5.66 -0.43
C GLU A 150 15.66 -4.62 -1.45
N ILE A 151 14.95 -3.50 -1.46
CA ILE A 151 15.16 -2.38 -2.38
C ILE A 151 15.35 -1.11 -1.56
N ASN A 152 16.40 -0.37 -1.88
CA ASN A 152 16.62 0.96 -1.33
C ASN A 152 16.08 2.01 -2.30
N TYR A 153 15.07 2.76 -1.86
CA TYR A 153 14.56 3.92 -2.60
C TYR A 153 15.43 5.13 -2.29
N GLU A 154 16.13 5.62 -3.30
CA GLU A 154 16.95 6.83 -3.19
C GLU A 154 16.06 8.05 -3.49
N SER A 155 15.83 8.89 -2.48
CA SER A 155 15.05 10.11 -2.62
C SER A 155 15.84 11.21 -3.32
N ALA A 156 15.14 12.22 -3.85
CA ALA A 156 15.76 13.41 -4.42
C ALA A 156 16.63 14.16 -3.39
N SER A 157 16.34 14.05 -2.10
CA SER A 157 17.14 14.63 -1.01
C SER A 157 18.41 13.81 -0.69
N GLY A 158 18.62 12.66 -1.35
CA GLY A 158 19.73 11.73 -1.11
C GLY A 158 19.58 10.90 0.17
N ALA A 159 18.36 10.82 0.74
CA ALA A 159 18.07 9.86 1.80
C ALA A 159 17.61 8.53 1.20
N SER A 160 18.15 7.44 1.74
CA SER A 160 17.78 6.08 1.32
C SER A 160 16.74 5.49 2.25
N VAL A 161 15.65 4.97 1.69
CA VAL A 161 14.57 4.31 2.45
C VAL A 161 14.48 2.87 2.01
N SER A 162 14.76 1.94 2.94
CA SER A 162 14.69 0.51 2.66
C SER A 162 13.25 0.02 2.62
N MET A 163 12.93 -0.77 1.61
CA MET A 163 11.65 -1.44 1.40
C MET A 163 11.88 -2.89 1.00
N THR A 164 10.90 -3.74 1.25
CA THR A 164 10.98 -5.17 0.91
C THR A 164 9.88 -5.53 -0.09
N ARG A 165 10.26 -6.04 -1.26
CA ARG A 165 9.32 -6.65 -2.20
C ARG A 165 8.89 -8.01 -1.66
N MET A 166 7.59 -8.22 -1.56
CA MET A 166 7.03 -9.45 -1.01
C MET A 166 5.95 -10.01 -1.94
N GLU A 167 5.81 -11.33 -1.96
CA GLU A 167 4.91 -12.06 -2.87
C GLU A 167 4.16 -13.17 -2.13
N LYS A 168 2.93 -13.45 -2.59
CA LYS A 168 2.08 -14.53 -2.09
C LYS A 168 1.31 -15.17 -3.22
N HIS A 169 1.23 -16.52 -3.23
CA HIS A 169 0.27 -17.25 -4.06
C HIS A 169 -1.11 -17.23 -3.41
N LEU A 170 -2.13 -16.88 -4.18
CA LEU A 170 -3.52 -16.90 -3.75
C LEU A 170 -4.05 -18.35 -3.81
N LYS A 171 -4.61 -18.81 -2.72
CA LYS A 171 -5.22 -20.16 -2.62
C LYS A 171 -6.66 -20.15 -3.09
#